data_8c89e72842bcbd31c351d89d9b80dcba
#
_entry.id   8c89e72842bcbd31c351d89d9b80dcba
#
_cell.length_a   1.000
_cell.length_b   1.000
_cell.length_c   1.000
_cell.angle_alpha   90.00
_cell.angle_beta   90.00
_cell.angle_gamma   90.00
#
_symmetry.space_group_name_H-M   'P 1'
#
loop_
_entity.id
_entity.type
_entity.pdbx_description
1 polymer ?
#
loop_
_entity_poly.entity_id
_entity_poly.type
_entity_poly.pdbx_seq_one_letter_code
_entity_poly.pdbx_strand_id
1 'polypeptide(L)'
;MLEGSPNLPQWDNLPLAQQLTEKLNVPVVLENDIRAALVGEMWKGHCRHTHSCALIGIGTGLGSALLMDGKVIRGANNAAGEIGYMMFARDHLFRNWRNKGCFESFCSGSGLSERMASLRGENLSAIEIIQASQQGDPLAQSLVEEMADYLAIGIMNLVAIANLEKVVLTGGITRSADTFLPRVQANLDRHLFANTKVNIELSELWEKGPLYGIAILALATVYPSIQFMPEIQLR
;
A
#
# COMPACT_ATOMS: atom_id res chain seq x y z
N MET A 1 -14.04 1.58 16.77
CA MET A 1 -15.09 0.89 15.99
C MET A 1 -14.50 0.54 14.64
N LEU A 2 -14.92 -0.56 14.03
CA LEU A 2 -14.65 -0.84 12.63
C LEU A 2 -15.70 -0.08 11.81
N GLU A 3 -15.25 0.79 10.90
CA GLU A 3 -16.12 1.58 10.05
C GLU A 3 -15.70 1.36 8.59
N GLY A 4 -16.69 1.11 7.71
CA GLY A 4 -16.50 1.07 6.28
C GLY A 4 -15.60 -0.05 5.75
N SER A 5 -15.69 -1.25 6.31
CA SER A 5 -14.94 -2.40 5.77
C SER A 5 -15.68 -3.03 4.58
N PRO A 6 -15.26 -2.77 3.32
CA PRO A 6 -15.98 -3.27 2.15
C PRO A 6 -16.05 -4.80 2.10
N ASN A 7 -15.06 -5.47 2.69
CA ASN A 7 -14.94 -6.92 2.71
C ASN A 7 -15.66 -7.59 3.90
N LEU A 8 -16.09 -6.80 4.89
CA LEU A 8 -16.74 -7.26 6.12
C LEU A 8 -17.95 -6.37 6.47
N PRO A 9 -18.95 -6.23 5.59
CA PRO A 9 -20.05 -5.27 5.78
C PRO A 9 -20.90 -5.56 7.03
N GLN A 10 -20.88 -6.81 7.55
CA GLN A 10 -21.58 -7.19 8.77
C GLN A 10 -20.86 -6.71 10.06
N TRP A 11 -19.64 -6.18 9.92
CA TRP A 11 -18.81 -5.75 11.04
C TRP A 11 -18.78 -4.22 11.20
N ASP A 12 -19.56 -3.51 10.39
CA ASP A 12 -19.67 -2.06 10.48
C ASP A 12 -20.24 -1.65 11.85
N ASN A 13 -19.61 -0.66 12.46
CA ASN A 13 -19.92 -0.14 13.80
C ASN A 13 -19.71 -1.14 14.94
N LEU A 14 -19.02 -2.26 14.72
CA LEU A 14 -18.73 -3.22 15.77
C LEU A 14 -17.62 -2.69 16.70
N PRO A 15 -17.84 -2.60 18.02
CA PRO A 15 -16.80 -2.23 18.99
C PRO A 15 -15.88 -3.43 19.27
N LEU A 16 -15.24 -3.97 18.21
CA LEU A 16 -14.52 -5.24 18.25
C LEU A 16 -13.40 -5.26 19.28
N ALA A 17 -12.59 -4.17 19.38
CA ALA A 17 -11.52 -4.10 20.35
C ALA A 17 -12.06 -4.24 21.79
N GLN A 18 -13.15 -3.55 22.10
CA GLN A 18 -13.78 -3.62 23.43
C GLN A 18 -14.30 -5.02 23.71
N GLN A 19 -15.08 -5.60 22.80
CA GLN A 19 -15.63 -6.95 22.96
C GLN A 19 -14.54 -8.01 23.16
N LEU A 20 -13.46 -7.91 22.39
CA LEU A 20 -12.31 -8.82 22.54
C LEU A 20 -11.57 -8.58 23.87
N THR A 21 -11.40 -7.32 24.28
CA THR A 21 -10.79 -6.99 25.57
C THR A 21 -11.57 -7.59 26.72
N GLU A 22 -12.90 -7.43 26.72
CA GLU A 22 -13.79 -7.99 27.75
C GLU A 22 -13.76 -9.53 27.75
N LYS A 23 -13.80 -10.14 26.56
CA LYS A 23 -13.83 -11.60 26.42
C LYS A 23 -12.50 -12.26 26.78
N LEU A 24 -11.37 -11.64 26.43
CA LEU A 24 -10.04 -12.20 26.64
C LEU A 24 -9.39 -11.73 27.93
N ASN A 25 -9.95 -10.71 28.59
CA ASN A 25 -9.42 -10.05 29.77
C ASN A 25 -7.97 -9.55 29.61
N VAL A 26 -7.63 -9.07 28.41
CA VAL A 26 -6.36 -8.44 28.08
C VAL A 26 -6.60 -7.22 27.17
N PRO A 27 -5.72 -6.20 27.17
CA PRO A 27 -5.81 -5.10 26.22
C PRO A 27 -5.74 -5.60 24.78
N VAL A 28 -6.63 -5.12 23.92
CA VAL A 28 -6.68 -5.47 22.50
C VAL A 28 -6.48 -4.22 21.66
N VAL A 29 -5.56 -4.30 20.70
CA VAL A 29 -5.28 -3.27 19.70
C VAL A 29 -5.77 -3.77 18.34
N LEU A 30 -6.49 -2.90 17.63
CA LEU A 30 -6.85 -3.10 16.23
C LEU A 30 -6.12 -2.08 15.38
N GLU A 31 -5.57 -2.54 14.28
CA GLU A 31 -4.93 -1.69 13.28
C GLU A 31 -5.25 -2.19 11.87
N ASN A 32 -5.21 -1.29 10.90
CA ASN A 32 -5.24 -1.64 9.50
C ASN A 32 -3.95 -2.40 9.14
N ASP A 33 -4.04 -3.41 8.28
CA ASP A 33 -2.94 -4.32 7.94
C ASP A 33 -1.74 -3.60 7.31
N ILE A 34 -1.97 -2.67 6.38
CA ILE A 34 -0.87 -1.93 5.74
C ILE A 34 -0.22 -0.93 6.70
N ARG A 35 -0.99 -0.33 7.63
CA ARG A 35 -0.39 0.50 8.68
C ARG A 35 0.40 -0.33 9.69
N ALA A 36 -0.11 -1.49 10.06
CA ALA A 36 0.66 -2.43 10.86
C ALA A 36 1.96 -2.84 10.13
N ALA A 37 1.88 -3.12 8.82
CA ALA A 37 3.08 -3.43 8.03
C ALA A 37 4.08 -2.27 8.03
N LEU A 38 3.63 -1.02 7.90
CA LEU A 38 4.50 0.16 8.01
C LEU A 38 5.20 0.22 9.37
N VAL A 39 4.49 0.00 10.48
CA VAL A 39 5.11 -0.08 11.81
C VAL A 39 6.14 -1.20 11.88
N GLY A 40 5.88 -2.33 11.25
CA GLY A 40 6.85 -3.42 11.10
C GLY A 40 8.12 -2.99 10.36
N GLU A 41 7.97 -2.28 9.23
CA GLU A 41 9.07 -1.70 8.46
C GLU A 41 9.87 -0.65 9.25
N MET A 42 9.19 0.13 10.08
CA MET A 42 9.84 1.09 10.97
C MET A 42 10.67 0.39 12.06
N TRP A 43 10.25 -0.78 12.51
CA TRP A 43 10.96 -1.53 13.56
C TRP A 43 12.09 -2.41 13.00
N LYS A 44 11.82 -3.17 11.94
CA LYS A 44 12.73 -4.24 11.45
C LYS A 44 13.11 -4.12 9.98
N GLY A 45 12.46 -3.23 9.21
CA GLY A 45 12.62 -3.14 7.78
C GLY A 45 13.25 -1.83 7.29
N HIS A 46 12.88 -1.45 6.08
CA HIS A 46 13.49 -0.34 5.34
C HIS A 46 13.08 1.06 5.81
N CYS A 47 12.00 1.19 6.63
CA CYS A 47 11.59 2.49 7.19
C CYS A 47 12.28 2.82 8.54
N ARG A 48 13.28 2.04 8.96
CA ARG A 48 14.09 2.38 10.15
C ARG A 48 14.87 3.67 9.91
N HIS A 49 14.89 4.53 10.92
CA HIS A 49 15.60 5.83 10.87
C HIS A 49 15.15 6.75 9.73
N THR A 50 13.96 6.52 9.18
CA THR A 50 13.34 7.37 8.15
C THR A 50 12.24 8.18 8.81
N HIS A 51 12.16 9.47 8.50
CA HIS A 51 11.12 10.36 9.05
C HIS A 51 9.93 10.56 8.10
N SER A 52 10.13 10.29 6.80
CA SER A 52 9.11 10.52 5.77
C SER A 52 9.17 9.39 4.74
N CYS A 53 8.23 8.44 4.83
CA CYS A 53 8.14 7.35 3.85
C CYS A 53 6.69 6.92 3.57
N ALA A 54 6.48 6.25 2.45
CA ALA A 54 5.26 5.51 2.17
C ALA A 54 5.56 4.02 2.06
N LEU A 55 4.76 3.19 2.70
CA LEU A 55 4.66 1.76 2.38
C LEU A 55 3.48 1.57 1.43
N ILE A 56 3.73 1.00 0.26
CA ILE A 56 2.70 0.71 -0.75
C ILE A 56 2.60 -0.80 -0.90
N GLY A 57 1.43 -1.33 -0.60
CA GLY A 57 1.09 -2.74 -0.76
C GLY A 57 0.40 -2.99 -2.10
N ILE A 58 1.03 -3.82 -2.96
CA ILE A 58 0.52 -4.20 -4.28
C ILE A 58 0.19 -5.69 -4.25
N GLY A 59 -1.06 -5.98 -3.95
CA GLY A 59 -1.61 -7.33 -3.86
C GLY A 59 -2.85 -7.50 -4.71
N THR A 60 -3.89 -8.14 -4.18
CA THR A 60 -5.22 -8.18 -4.80
C THR A 60 -5.74 -6.76 -5.00
N GLY A 61 -5.61 -5.90 -3.98
CA GLY A 61 -5.85 -4.45 -4.04
C GLY A 61 -4.56 -3.65 -4.00
N LEU A 62 -4.71 -2.33 -3.89
CA LEU A 62 -3.63 -1.36 -3.73
C LEU A 62 -3.91 -0.51 -2.49
N GLY A 63 -3.08 -0.67 -1.47
CA GLY A 63 -3.16 0.12 -0.24
C GLY A 63 -1.86 0.81 0.08
N SER A 64 -1.90 1.81 0.97
CA SER A 64 -0.68 2.38 1.53
C SER A 64 -0.82 2.86 2.96
N ALA A 65 0.33 3.08 3.58
CA ALA A 65 0.44 3.78 4.85
C ALA A 65 1.57 4.81 4.76
N LEU A 66 1.39 5.93 5.43
CA LEU A 66 2.30 7.08 5.36
C LEU A 66 2.94 7.33 6.72
N LEU A 67 4.25 7.56 6.70
CA LEU A 67 5.04 8.11 7.79
C LEU A 67 5.43 9.53 7.43
N MET A 68 5.11 10.50 8.28
CA MET A 68 5.51 11.91 8.10
C MET A 68 5.97 12.46 9.44
N ASP A 69 7.12 13.10 9.45
CA ASP A 69 7.77 13.63 10.66
C ASP A 69 7.88 12.58 11.79
N GLY A 70 8.19 11.34 11.42
CA GLY A 70 8.28 10.23 12.36
C GLY A 70 6.94 9.74 12.92
N LYS A 71 5.80 10.17 12.36
CA LYS A 71 4.45 9.78 12.80
C LYS A 71 3.71 9.03 11.71
N VAL A 72 3.08 7.94 12.08
CA VAL A 72 2.13 7.23 11.20
C VAL A 72 0.88 8.06 11.03
N ILE A 73 0.58 8.45 9.79
CA ILE A 73 -0.56 9.31 9.49
C ILE A 73 -1.84 8.49 9.44
N ARG A 74 -2.83 8.94 10.20
CA ARG A 74 -4.16 8.30 10.27
C ARG A 74 -5.24 9.12 9.56
N GLY A 75 -5.09 10.44 9.54
CA GLY A 75 -6.12 11.36 9.01
C GLY A 75 -7.34 11.49 9.91
N ALA A 76 -8.28 12.31 9.49
CA ALA A 76 -9.47 12.66 10.28
C ALA A 76 -10.37 11.45 10.58
N ASN A 77 -10.53 10.55 9.61
CA ASN A 77 -11.41 9.38 9.68
C ASN A 77 -10.62 8.06 9.64
N ASN A 78 -9.37 8.08 10.07
CA ASN A 78 -8.51 6.90 10.06
C ASN A 78 -8.25 6.32 8.65
N ALA A 79 -8.44 7.12 7.59
CA ALA A 79 -8.38 6.72 6.18
C ALA A 79 -7.23 7.37 5.40
N ALA A 80 -6.24 7.96 6.08
CA ALA A 80 -5.04 8.45 5.38
C ALA A 80 -4.27 7.28 4.78
N GLY A 81 -3.76 7.49 3.57
CA GLY A 81 -3.03 6.45 2.84
C GLY A 81 -3.87 5.59 1.92
N GLU A 82 -5.17 5.82 1.80
CA GLU A 82 -6.06 5.13 0.86
C GLU A 82 -5.79 5.57 -0.60
N ILE A 83 -4.54 5.42 -1.05
CA ILE A 83 -4.09 5.89 -2.37
C ILE A 83 -4.73 5.11 -3.52
N GLY A 84 -5.17 3.89 -3.28
CA GLY A 84 -5.88 3.09 -4.27
C GLY A 84 -7.09 3.80 -4.86
N TYR A 85 -7.70 4.72 -4.10
CA TYR A 85 -8.84 5.55 -4.55
C TYR A 85 -8.44 6.82 -5.29
N MET A 86 -7.15 7.13 -5.47
CA MET A 86 -6.73 8.28 -6.28
C MET A 86 -7.21 8.10 -7.72
N MET A 87 -7.98 9.09 -8.22
CA MET A 87 -8.55 9.06 -9.56
C MET A 87 -7.52 9.55 -10.60
N PHE A 88 -7.20 8.69 -11.57
CA PHE A 88 -6.29 9.04 -12.66
C PHE A 88 -6.97 9.29 -13.99
N ALA A 89 -8.21 8.85 -14.17
CA ALA A 89 -8.93 8.98 -15.43
C ALA A 89 -10.20 9.81 -15.25
N ARG A 90 -10.24 11.01 -15.85
CA ARG A 90 -11.38 11.94 -15.80
C ARG A 90 -12.69 11.30 -16.28
N ASP A 91 -12.62 10.47 -17.31
CA ASP A 91 -13.81 9.86 -17.93
C ASP A 91 -14.56 8.92 -17.00
N HIS A 92 -13.87 8.47 -15.94
CA HIS A 92 -14.46 7.60 -14.93
C HIS A 92 -15.23 8.36 -13.83
N LEU A 93 -15.12 9.69 -13.73
CA LEU A 93 -15.90 10.49 -12.79
C LEU A 93 -17.42 10.39 -12.99
N PHE A 94 -17.85 10.04 -14.20
CA PHE A 94 -19.27 9.98 -14.59
C PHE A 94 -19.84 8.57 -14.63
N ARG A 95 -19.07 7.55 -14.25
CA ARG A 95 -19.50 6.16 -14.23
C ARG A 95 -19.79 5.72 -12.80
N ASN A 96 -20.83 4.87 -12.63
CA ASN A 96 -21.02 4.14 -11.36
C ASN A 96 -19.79 3.29 -11.11
N TRP A 97 -18.94 3.77 -10.21
CA TRP A 97 -17.69 3.12 -10.00
C TRP A 97 -17.65 2.31 -8.71
N ARG A 98 -17.17 1.10 -8.82
CA ARG A 98 -16.30 0.51 -7.85
C ARG A 98 -14.97 0.33 -8.58
N ASN A 99 -13.96 1.11 -8.18
CA ASN A 99 -12.55 0.96 -8.57
C ASN A 99 -12.21 1.05 -10.06
N LYS A 100 -13.05 1.61 -10.93
CA LYS A 100 -12.68 1.82 -12.35
C LYS A 100 -12.10 3.21 -12.56
N GLY A 101 -10.85 3.30 -13.05
CA GLY A 101 -10.14 4.56 -13.32
C GLY A 101 -9.46 5.17 -12.11
N CYS A 102 -9.46 4.49 -10.97
CA CYS A 102 -8.63 4.83 -9.81
C CYS A 102 -7.28 4.09 -9.87
N PHE A 103 -6.36 4.48 -9.01
CA PHE A 103 -5.01 3.92 -8.98
C PHE A 103 -5.01 2.40 -8.81
N GLU A 104 -5.87 1.87 -7.95
CA GLU A 104 -6.00 0.43 -7.73
C GLU A 104 -6.38 -0.32 -9.01
N SER A 105 -7.26 0.23 -9.86
CA SER A 105 -7.67 -0.43 -11.10
C SER A 105 -6.55 -0.58 -12.13
N PHE A 106 -5.49 0.21 -12.00
CA PHE A 106 -4.32 0.13 -12.88
C PHE A 106 -3.18 -0.68 -12.26
N CYS A 107 -3.00 -0.63 -10.94
CA CYS A 107 -1.79 -1.11 -10.28
C CYS A 107 -2.02 -2.31 -9.34
N SER A 108 -3.25 -2.79 -9.17
CA SER A 108 -3.51 -3.98 -8.34
C SER A 108 -3.62 -5.26 -9.16
N GLY A 109 -3.56 -6.40 -8.45
CA GLY A 109 -3.74 -7.71 -9.07
C GLY A 109 -5.12 -7.90 -9.65
N SER A 110 -6.17 -7.47 -8.94
CA SER A 110 -7.53 -7.50 -9.47
C SER A 110 -7.69 -6.59 -10.69
N GLY A 111 -7.08 -5.40 -10.65
CA GLY A 111 -7.11 -4.45 -11.77
C GLY A 111 -6.48 -5.03 -13.05
N LEU A 112 -5.31 -5.66 -12.94
CA LEU A 112 -4.67 -6.34 -14.07
C LEU A 112 -5.55 -7.47 -14.63
N SER A 113 -6.09 -8.32 -13.75
CA SER A 113 -6.95 -9.44 -14.14
C SER A 113 -8.24 -8.99 -14.83
N GLU A 114 -8.92 -7.98 -14.28
CA GLU A 114 -10.14 -7.41 -14.87
C GLU A 114 -9.89 -6.79 -16.24
N ARG A 115 -8.75 -6.13 -16.42
CA ARG A 115 -8.37 -5.52 -17.69
C ARG A 115 -8.02 -6.57 -18.74
N MET A 116 -7.29 -7.63 -18.38
CA MET A 116 -7.04 -8.76 -19.26
C MET A 116 -8.36 -9.42 -19.70
N ALA A 117 -9.24 -9.71 -18.75
CA ALA A 117 -10.56 -10.29 -19.04
C ALA A 117 -11.41 -9.39 -19.95
N SER A 118 -11.37 -8.06 -19.73
CA SER A 118 -12.12 -7.09 -20.55
C SER A 118 -11.60 -6.97 -21.98
N LEU A 119 -10.28 -7.10 -22.19
CA LEU A 119 -9.64 -6.87 -23.50
C LEU A 119 -9.54 -8.15 -24.34
N ARG A 120 -9.35 -9.31 -23.71
CA ARG A 120 -9.12 -10.57 -24.40
C ARG A 120 -10.14 -11.67 -24.03
N GLY A 121 -10.93 -11.47 -22.97
CA GLY A 121 -11.86 -12.49 -22.46
C GLY A 121 -11.18 -13.59 -21.64
N GLU A 122 -9.91 -13.43 -21.26
CA GLU A 122 -9.14 -14.41 -20.51
C GLU A 122 -9.09 -14.06 -19.02
N ASN A 123 -9.44 -15.01 -18.17
CA ASN A 123 -9.37 -14.87 -16.71
C ASN A 123 -8.00 -15.33 -16.20
N LEU A 124 -6.99 -14.48 -16.36
CA LEU A 124 -5.65 -14.72 -15.85
C LEU A 124 -5.45 -13.97 -14.54
N SER A 125 -4.72 -14.58 -13.61
CA SER A 125 -4.22 -13.90 -12.42
C SER A 125 -3.13 -12.88 -12.80
N ALA A 126 -2.88 -11.90 -11.94
CA ALA A 126 -1.81 -10.93 -12.17
C ALA A 126 -0.43 -11.58 -12.36
N ILE A 127 -0.15 -12.67 -11.65
CA ILE A 127 1.11 -13.41 -11.78
C ILE A 127 1.21 -14.04 -13.16
N GLU A 128 0.15 -14.68 -13.66
CA GLU A 128 0.11 -15.25 -15.00
C GLU A 128 0.25 -14.19 -16.09
N ILE A 129 -0.36 -13.01 -15.90
CA ILE A 129 -0.21 -11.87 -16.83
C ILE A 129 1.25 -11.38 -16.84
N ILE A 130 1.89 -11.24 -15.69
CA ILE A 130 3.31 -10.84 -15.62
C ILE A 130 4.20 -11.90 -16.28
N GLN A 131 3.94 -13.17 -16.05
CA GLN A 131 4.67 -14.27 -16.70
C GLN A 131 4.47 -14.27 -18.22
N ALA A 132 3.23 -14.05 -18.70
CA ALA A 132 2.95 -13.93 -20.13
C ALA A 132 3.69 -12.72 -20.75
N SER A 133 3.77 -11.60 -20.03
CA SER A 133 4.54 -10.44 -20.49
C SER A 133 6.03 -10.75 -20.66
N GLN A 134 6.61 -11.51 -19.74
CA GLN A 134 8.02 -11.98 -19.82
C GLN A 134 8.24 -12.95 -20.99
N GLN A 135 7.20 -13.68 -21.40
CA GLN A 135 7.22 -14.59 -22.55
C GLN A 135 6.95 -13.88 -23.89
N GLY A 136 6.73 -12.57 -23.87
CA GLY A 136 6.55 -11.77 -25.07
C GLY A 136 5.10 -11.62 -25.55
N ASP A 137 4.09 -11.93 -24.70
CA ASP A 137 2.71 -11.63 -25.04
C ASP A 137 2.47 -10.12 -25.11
N PRO A 138 2.08 -9.57 -26.29
CA PRO A 138 2.02 -8.11 -26.47
C PRO A 138 1.01 -7.40 -25.60
N LEU A 139 -0.16 -8.04 -25.33
CA LEU A 139 -1.18 -7.43 -24.48
C LEU A 139 -0.72 -7.44 -23.02
N ALA A 140 -0.16 -8.55 -22.57
CA ALA A 140 0.36 -8.66 -21.21
C ALA A 140 1.51 -7.65 -20.98
N GLN A 141 2.41 -7.49 -21.96
CA GLN A 141 3.45 -6.46 -21.92
C GLN A 141 2.85 -5.06 -21.78
N SER A 142 1.88 -4.71 -22.62
CA SER A 142 1.21 -3.40 -22.57
C SER A 142 0.55 -3.14 -21.21
N LEU A 143 -0.11 -4.15 -20.62
CA LEU A 143 -0.76 -4.02 -19.32
C LEU A 143 0.26 -3.82 -18.19
N VAL A 144 1.38 -4.54 -18.21
CA VAL A 144 2.42 -4.43 -17.19
C VAL A 144 3.17 -3.10 -17.33
N GLU A 145 3.43 -2.64 -18.54
CA GLU A 145 4.04 -1.33 -18.79
C GLU A 145 3.15 -0.19 -18.32
N GLU A 146 1.85 -0.26 -18.62
CA GLU A 146 0.88 0.73 -18.15
C GLU A 146 0.75 0.72 -16.62
N MET A 147 0.77 -0.47 -15.98
CA MET A 147 0.84 -0.58 -14.52
C MET A 147 2.06 0.15 -13.96
N ALA A 148 3.23 -0.04 -14.58
CA ALA A 148 4.46 0.62 -14.15
C ALA A 148 4.38 2.15 -14.31
N ASP A 149 3.80 2.63 -15.40
CA ASP A 149 3.61 4.06 -15.64
C ASP A 149 2.66 4.69 -14.61
N TYR A 150 1.53 4.05 -14.32
CA TYR A 150 0.61 4.53 -13.27
C TYR A 150 1.22 4.44 -11.88
N LEU A 151 2.02 3.42 -11.59
CA LEU A 151 2.74 3.33 -10.32
C LEU A 151 3.72 4.49 -10.15
N ALA A 152 4.46 4.83 -11.21
CA ALA A 152 5.34 5.99 -11.21
C ALA A 152 4.57 7.31 -10.99
N ILE A 153 3.43 7.50 -11.68
CA ILE A 153 2.56 8.68 -11.49
C ILE A 153 2.07 8.76 -10.04
N GLY A 154 1.62 7.65 -9.47
CA GLY A 154 1.17 7.61 -8.07
C GLY A 154 2.27 7.99 -7.09
N ILE A 155 3.47 7.45 -7.28
CA ILE A 155 4.65 7.79 -6.45
C ILE A 155 5.02 9.27 -6.63
N MET A 156 5.04 9.80 -7.85
CA MET A 156 5.32 11.23 -8.09
C MET A 156 4.31 12.14 -7.38
N ASN A 157 3.02 11.79 -7.41
CA ASN A 157 1.99 12.54 -6.71
C ASN A 157 2.19 12.51 -5.19
N LEU A 158 2.54 11.35 -4.63
CA LEU A 158 2.86 11.22 -3.21
C LEU A 158 4.10 12.05 -2.83
N VAL A 159 5.13 12.00 -3.65
CA VAL A 159 6.35 12.82 -3.43
C VAL A 159 6.03 14.31 -3.53
N ALA A 160 5.18 14.73 -4.47
CA ALA A 160 4.76 16.12 -4.61
C ALA A 160 3.96 16.64 -3.40
N ILE A 161 3.15 15.77 -2.77
CA ILE A 161 2.32 16.13 -1.61
C ILE A 161 3.11 16.05 -0.30
N ALA A 162 3.90 15.00 -0.11
CA ALA A 162 4.48 14.62 1.18
C ALA A 162 6.01 14.73 1.23
N ASN A 163 6.67 15.02 0.10
CA ASN A 163 8.13 15.11 -0.01
C ASN A 163 8.84 13.90 0.64
N LEU A 164 8.47 12.71 0.21
CA LEU A 164 8.94 11.45 0.80
C LEU A 164 10.42 11.21 0.50
N GLU A 165 11.15 10.74 1.50
CA GLU A 165 12.53 10.26 1.36
C GLU A 165 12.58 8.88 0.70
N LYS A 166 11.55 8.04 0.98
CA LYS A 166 11.54 6.63 0.62
C LYS A 166 10.13 6.14 0.32
N VAL A 167 10.04 5.23 -0.62
CA VAL A 167 8.87 4.39 -0.86
C VAL A 167 9.27 2.93 -0.71
N VAL A 168 8.60 2.20 0.16
CA VAL A 168 8.77 0.75 0.31
C VAL A 168 7.61 0.05 -0.37
N LEU A 169 7.89 -0.85 -1.29
CA LEU A 169 6.90 -1.65 -2.00
C LEU A 169 6.79 -3.03 -1.35
N THR A 170 5.58 -3.50 -1.11
CA THR A 170 5.27 -4.82 -0.55
C THR A 170 4.08 -5.47 -1.25
N GLY A 171 3.77 -6.71 -0.94
CA GLY A 171 2.65 -7.46 -1.51
C GLY A 171 3.05 -8.40 -2.63
N GLY A 172 2.13 -9.31 -3.01
CA GLY A 172 2.44 -10.44 -3.89
C GLY A 172 2.99 -10.07 -5.26
N ILE A 173 2.54 -8.96 -5.85
CA ILE A 173 2.99 -8.50 -7.17
C ILE A 173 4.45 -8.07 -7.13
N THR A 174 4.93 -7.54 -6.02
CA THR A 174 6.32 -7.06 -5.91
C THR A 174 7.36 -8.18 -5.96
N ARG A 175 6.95 -9.43 -5.87
CA ARG A 175 7.84 -10.59 -6.13
C ARG A 175 8.31 -10.67 -7.58
N SER A 176 7.61 -10.00 -8.48
CA SER A 176 7.98 -9.86 -9.90
C SER A 176 8.44 -8.44 -10.24
N ALA A 177 8.97 -7.70 -9.27
CA ALA A 177 9.36 -6.29 -9.43
C ALA A 177 10.37 -6.06 -10.56
N ASP A 178 11.25 -7.01 -10.81
CA ASP A 178 12.23 -6.94 -11.90
C ASP A 178 11.59 -6.68 -13.28
N THR A 179 10.33 -7.06 -13.46
CA THR A 179 9.58 -6.88 -14.71
C THR A 179 9.12 -5.45 -14.92
N PHE A 180 8.80 -4.71 -13.87
CA PHE A 180 8.17 -3.39 -13.97
C PHE A 180 8.95 -2.25 -13.27
N LEU A 181 9.71 -2.56 -12.21
CA LEU A 181 10.42 -1.56 -11.41
C LEU A 181 11.44 -0.72 -12.20
N PRO A 182 12.19 -1.28 -13.17
CA PRO A 182 13.10 -0.47 -14.01
C PRO A 182 12.36 0.64 -14.77
N ARG A 183 11.13 0.37 -15.27
CA ARG A 183 10.32 1.37 -15.95
C ARG A 183 9.78 2.43 -14.96
N VAL A 184 9.37 2.01 -13.77
CA VAL A 184 8.98 2.94 -12.70
C VAL A 184 10.13 3.88 -12.39
N GLN A 185 11.33 3.35 -12.15
CA GLN A 185 12.52 4.16 -11.83
C GLN A 185 12.87 5.13 -12.95
N ALA A 186 12.86 4.66 -14.21
CA ALA A 186 13.14 5.53 -15.37
C ALA A 186 12.14 6.69 -15.49
N ASN A 187 10.86 6.46 -15.18
CA ASN A 187 9.85 7.51 -15.17
C ASN A 187 10.06 8.50 -14.00
N LEU A 188 10.42 8.02 -12.83
CA LEU A 188 10.72 8.89 -11.68
C LEU A 188 11.95 9.76 -11.96
N ASP A 189 13.03 9.18 -12.47
CA ASP A 189 14.27 9.91 -12.78
C ASP A 189 14.04 11.03 -13.81
N ARG A 190 13.08 10.82 -14.73
CA ARG A 190 12.74 11.79 -15.78
C ARG A 190 11.81 12.90 -15.32
N HIS A 191 10.88 12.60 -14.41
CA HIS A 191 9.71 13.46 -14.17
C HIS A 191 9.59 13.99 -12.75
N LEU A 192 10.42 13.54 -11.78
CA LEU A 192 10.43 14.17 -10.46
C LEU A 192 10.87 15.64 -10.58
N PHE A 193 10.24 16.50 -9.79
CA PHE A 193 10.47 17.94 -9.85
C PHE A 193 11.77 18.35 -9.12
N ALA A 194 12.42 19.39 -9.64
CA ALA A 194 13.47 20.19 -9.00
C ALA A 194 14.34 19.48 -7.94
N ASN A 195 15.31 18.67 -8.34
CA ASN A 195 16.30 18.02 -7.46
C ASN A 195 15.70 17.08 -6.37
N THR A 196 14.44 16.74 -6.47
CA THR A 196 13.80 15.78 -5.58
C THR A 196 14.20 14.37 -5.98
N LYS A 197 14.52 13.54 -4.99
CA LYS A 197 14.81 12.12 -5.16
C LYS A 197 13.99 11.32 -4.16
N VAL A 198 13.53 10.18 -4.58
CA VAL A 198 12.88 9.20 -3.72
C VAL A 198 13.54 7.84 -3.92
N ASN A 199 13.90 7.18 -2.83
CA ASN A 199 14.43 5.83 -2.88
C ASN A 199 13.28 4.83 -2.88
N ILE A 200 13.29 3.89 -3.84
CA ILE A 200 12.36 2.77 -3.85
C ILE A 200 13.07 1.53 -3.32
N GLU A 201 12.48 0.90 -2.33
CA GLU A 201 12.95 -0.34 -1.72
C GLU A 201 11.85 -1.40 -1.78
N LEU A 202 12.24 -2.66 -1.90
CA LEU A 202 11.31 -3.78 -1.77
C LEU A 202 11.34 -4.29 -0.33
N SER A 203 10.17 -4.47 0.28
CA SER A 203 10.07 -5.01 1.64
C SER A 203 10.73 -6.39 1.72
N GLU A 204 11.58 -6.59 2.71
CA GLU A 204 12.13 -7.90 3.07
C GLU A 204 11.28 -8.62 4.13
N LEU A 205 10.32 -7.92 4.72
CA LEU A 205 9.48 -8.47 5.78
C LEU A 205 8.29 -9.26 5.26
N TRP A 206 7.81 -8.95 4.05
CA TRP A 206 6.68 -9.62 3.40
C TRP A 206 5.48 -9.76 4.34
N GLU A 207 4.94 -10.96 4.46
CA GLU A 207 3.80 -11.28 5.33
C GLU A 207 4.11 -11.12 6.84
N LYS A 208 5.40 -10.99 7.20
CA LYS A 208 5.82 -10.75 8.60
C LYS A 208 5.70 -9.29 9.00
N GLY A 209 5.67 -8.35 8.04
CA GLY A 209 5.57 -6.92 8.31
C GLY A 209 4.40 -6.57 9.22
N PRO A 210 3.15 -6.92 8.87
CA PRO A 210 1.99 -6.67 9.73
C PRO A 210 2.10 -7.33 11.11
N LEU A 211 2.66 -8.55 11.20
CA LEU A 211 2.83 -9.26 12.47
C LEU A 211 3.81 -8.54 13.39
N TYR A 212 4.94 -8.08 12.88
CA TYR A 212 5.87 -7.27 13.67
C TYR A 212 5.26 -5.95 14.12
N GLY A 213 4.54 -5.28 13.22
CA GLY A 213 3.91 -4.02 13.54
C GLY A 213 2.84 -4.14 14.62
N ILE A 214 1.92 -5.09 14.49
CA ILE A 214 0.87 -5.26 15.50
C ILE A 214 1.44 -5.72 16.85
N ALA A 215 2.52 -6.51 16.85
CA ALA A 215 3.21 -6.90 18.08
C ALA A 215 3.80 -5.68 18.81
N ILE A 216 4.46 -4.77 18.10
CA ILE A 216 4.99 -3.52 18.69
C ILE A 216 3.88 -2.62 19.19
N LEU A 217 2.78 -2.46 18.44
CA LEU A 217 1.64 -1.66 18.86
C LEU A 217 0.98 -2.23 20.12
N ALA A 218 0.85 -3.55 20.22
CA ALA A 218 0.33 -4.21 21.42
C ALA A 218 1.26 -4.01 22.62
N LEU A 219 2.58 -4.20 22.44
CA LEU A 219 3.56 -3.97 23.50
C LEU A 219 3.57 -2.52 23.97
N ALA A 220 3.50 -1.55 23.06
CA ALA A 220 3.43 -0.13 23.41
C ALA A 220 2.15 0.24 24.19
N THR A 221 1.07 -0.50 23.99
CA THR A 221 -0.17 -0.31 24.76
C THR A 221 -0.04 -0.85 26.18
N VAL A 222 0.62 -2.00 26.36
CA VAL A 222 0.82 -2.62 27.67
C VAL A 222 1.93 -1.94 28.47
N TYR A 223 2.97 -1.47 27.78
CA TYR A 223 4.15 -0.85 28.39
C TYR A 223 4.39 0.57 27.85
N PRO A 224 3.51 1.53 28.15
CA PRO A 224 3.57 2.88 27.57
C PRO A 224 4.79 3.69 27.99
N SER A 225 5.47 3.28 29.06
CA SER A 225 6.73 3.89 29.52
C SER A 225 7.97 3.41 28.74
N ILE A 226 7.84 2.33 27.97
CA ILE A 226 8.93 1.78 27.16
C ILE A 226 8.83 2.38 25.75
N GLN A 227 9.87 3.09 25.37
CA GLN A 227 9.99 3.66 24.05
C GLN A 227 10.66 2.61 23.14
N PHE A 228 9.84 1.77 22.49
CA PHE A 228 10.31 0.70 21.60
C PHE A 228 11.00 1.23 20.34
N MET A 229 10.67 2.43 19.92
CA MET A 229 11.25 3.15 18.79
C MET A 229 11.44 4.63 19.19
N PRO A 230 12.63 5.01 19.67
CA PRO A 230 12.87 6.35 20.26
C PRO A 230 12.60 7.52 19.29
N GLU A 231 12.75 7.28 18.00
CA GLU A 231 12.65 8.30 16.95
C GLU A 231 11.22 8.44 16.40
N ILE A 232 10.25 7.62 16.90
CA ILE A 232 8.93 7.50 16.27
C ILE A 232 7.82 7.60 17.32
N GLN A 233 6.86 8.47 17.05
CA GLN A 233 5.66 8.61 17.87
C GLN A 233 4.56 7.68 17.35
N LEU A 234 4.24 6.63 18.11
CA LEU A 234 3.17 5.67 17.78
C LEU A 234 1.75 6.17 18.11
N ARG A 235 1.61 7.40 18.67
CA ARG A 235 0.33 7.99 19.06
C ARG A 235 -0.05 9.16 18.19
#